data_50cdc1b8a3bfa0bb5d706a81b00e2db3
#
_entry.id   50cdc1b8a3bfa0bb5d706a81b00e2db3
#
_cell.length_a   1.000
_cell.length_b   1.000
_cell.length_c   1.000
_cell.angle_alpha   90.00
_cell.angle_beta   90.00
_cell.angle_gamma   90.00
#
_symmetry.space_group_name_H-M   'P 1'
#
loop_
_entity.id
_entity.type
_entity.pdbx_description
1 polymer ?
#
loop_
_entity_poly.entity_id
_entity_poly.type
_entity_poly.pdbx_seq_one_letter_code
_entity_poly.pdbx_strand_id
1 'polypeptide(L)'
;MCKILSRINQIAENEDITIATIEKLIGASRGVISKAIKNGTDIQSKWLSLICDNFPMYSPEWILTGHGNMIKHNETILSSNPSDQKTTRPRIPFEAAAGSLSMITQSVTEAQCEQIPVMPGFPNYDFTIIVKGDSMEPEFHSGDELACKILRQSSFIQWGRPYIVDCMDGVVLKRIHDAGDDILCTSDNKNYGDFRIPKREINHLAIVVGMMRLF
;
A
#
# COMPACT_ATOMS: atom_id res chain seq x y z
N MET A 1 19.06 -19.03 -25.17
CA MET A 1 19.04 -18.45 -23.83
C MET A 1 17.58 -18.39 -23.41
N CYS A 2 17.23 -18.89 -22.22
CA CYS A 2 15.85 -18.85 -21.73
C CYS A 2 15.43 -17.37 -21.58
N LYS A 3 14.32 -16.97 -22.24
CA LYS A 3 13.85 -15.58 -22.26
C LYS A 3 13.54 -15.05 -20.86
N ILE A 4 13.14 -15.94 -19.93
CA ILE A 4 12.85 -15.58 -18.52
C ILE A 4 14.14 -15.15 -17.80
N LEU A 5 15.23 -15.89 -17.97
CA LEU A 5 16.52 -15.58 -17.34
C LEU A 5 17.10 -14.24 -17.82
N SER A 6 16.89 -13.89 -19.09
CA SER A 6 17.27 -12.57 -19.62
C SER A 6 16.50 -11.44 -18.92
N ARG A 7 15.21 -11.65 -18.63
CA ARG A 7 14.40 -10.63 -17.92
C ARG A 7 14.77 -10.54 -16.44
N ILE A 8 15.14 -11.65 -15.79
CA ILE A 8 15.67 -11.61 -14.42
C ILE A 8 16.97 -10.81 -14.37
N ASN A 9 17.81 -10.92 -15.40
CA ASN A 9 19.02 -10.10 -15.50
C ASN A 9 18.69 -8.60 -15.67
N GLN A 10 17.66 -8.26 -16.46
CA GLN A 10 17.19 -6.89 -16.58
C GLN A 10 16.65 -6.34 -15.25
N ILE A 11 16.01 -7.17 -14.41
CA ILE A 11 15.62 -6.77 -13.05
C ILE A 11 16.86 -6.42 -12.23
N ALA A 12 17.90 -7.27 -12.27
CA ALA A 12 19.15 -7.03 -11.54
C ALA A 12 19.82 -5.71 -11.98
N GLU A 13 19.86 -5.45 -13.28
CA GLU A 13 20.40 -4.21 -13.86
C GLU A 13 19.57 -2.98 -13.43
N ASN A 14 18.24 -3.08 -13.45
CA ASN A 14 17.35 -1.96 -13.08
C ASN A 14 17.41 -1.62 -11.58
N GLU A 15 17.65 -2.61 -10.73
CA GLU A 15 17.80 -2.43 -9.27
C GLU A 15 19.25 -2.14 -8.85
N ASP A 16 20.18 -2.07 -9.79
CA ASP A 16 21.64 -1.92 -9.55
C ASP A 16 22.17 -2.97 -8.55
N ILE A 17 21.70 -4.23 -8.69
CA ILE A 17 22.12 -5.35 -7.86
C ILE A 17 22.65 -6.50 -8.70
N THR A 18 23.41 -7.41 -8.08
CA THR A 18 23.92 -8.59 -8.75
C THR A 18 22.92 -9.75 -8.71
N ILE A 19 23.03 -10.69 -9.67
CA ILE A 19 22.26 -11.94 -9.63
C ILE A 19 22.50 -12.72 -8.33
N ALA A 20 23.72 -12.68 -7.78
CA ALA A 20 24.01 -13.30 -6.48
C ALA A 20 23.23 -12.66 -5.32
N THR A 21 22.94 -11.36 -5.41
CA THR A 21 22.09 -10.64 -4.45
C THR A 21 20.64 -11.13 -4.58
N ILE A 22 20.13 -11.29 -5.81
CA ILE A 22 18.80 -11.86 -6.04
C ILE A 22 18.71 -13.26 -5.45
N GLU A 23 19.71 -14.14 -5.73
CA GLU A 23 19.78 -15.49 -5.17
C GLU A 23 19.67 -15.48 -3.64
N LYS A 24 20.39 -14.55 -2.99
CA LYS A 24 20.34 -14.39 -1.53
C LYS A 24 18.98 -13.94 -1.03
N LEU A 25 18.37 -12.97 -1.69
CA LEU A 25 17.04 -12.42 -1.31
C LEU A 25 15.94 -13.47 -1.38
N ILE A 26 15.97 -14.32 -2.42
CA ILE A 26 14.97 -15.38 -2.59
C ILE A 26 15.31 -16.66 -1.83
N GLY A 27 16.38 -16.68 -1.01
CA GLY A 27 16.82 -17.86 -0.27
C GLY A 27 17.35 -19.00 -1.15
N ALA A 28 17.77 -18.71 -2.37
CA ALA A 28 18.36 -19.71 -3.27
C ALA A 28 19.83 -19.97 -2.92
N SER A 29 20.28 -21.21 -3.13
CA SER A 29 21.70 -21.52 -3.01
C SER A 29 22.50 -20.78 -4.09
N ARG A 30 23.72 -20.36 -3.71
CA ARG A 30 24.61 -19.61 -4.60
C ARG A 30 24.81 -20.34 -5.95
N GLY A 31 24.56 -19.64 -7.02
CA GLY A 31 24.78 -20.16 -8.38
C GLY A 31 23.54 -20.80 -9.02
N VAL A 32 22.40 -20.84 -8.39
CA VAL A 32 21.18 -21.43 -8.95
C VAL A 32 20.73 -20.65 -10.20
N ILE A 33 20.62 -19.33 -10.11
CA ILE A 33 20.22 -18.50 -11.25
C ILE A 33 21.42 -18.19 -12.15
N SER A 34 22.56 -17.85 -11.57
CA SER A 34 23.77 -17.51 -12.33
C SER A 34 24.26 -18.66 -13.24
N LYS A 35 24.20 -19.91 -12.75
CA LYS A 35 24.53 -21.09 -13.57
C LYS A 35 23.46 -21.33 -14.64
N ALA A 36 22.17 -21.15 -14.31
CA ALA A 36 21.12 -21.29 -15.31
C ALA A 36 21.28 -20.28 -16.45
N ILE A 37 21.63 -19.03 -16.13
CA ILE A 37 21.94 -17.99 -17.13
C ILE A 37 23.11 -18.40 -17.99
N LYS A 38 24.23 -18.87 -17.37
CA LYS A 38 25.45 -19.28 -18.07
C LYS A 38 25.23 -20.49 -18.99
N ASN A 39 24.46 -21.47 -18.52
CA ASN A 39 24.22 -22.72 -19.22
C ASN A 39 22.99 -22.65 -20.15
N GLY A 40 22.21 -21.60 -20.13
CA GLY A 40 20.96 -21.45 -20.91
C GLY A 40 19.86 -22.45 -20.52
N THR A 41 19.90 -22.97 -19.28
CA THR A 41 18.92 -23.93 -18.76
C THR A 41 17.70 -23.20 -18.15
N ASP A 42 16.61 -23.95 -17.94
CA ASP A 42 15.41 -23.40 -17.32
C ASP A 42 15.58 -23.20 -15.81
N ILE A 43 14.71 -22.34 -15.25
CA ILE A 43 14.62 -22.07 -13.82
C ILE A 43 13.33 -22.69 -13.27
N GLN A 44 13.40 -23.26 -12.06
CA GLN A 44 12.23 -23.84 -11.41
C GLN A 44 11.21 -22.75 -11.04
N SER A 45 9.92 -23.08 -11.20
CA SER A 45 8.79 -22.16 -10.92
C SER A 45 8.81 -21.57 -9.51
N LYS A 46 9.26 -22.33 -8.50
CA LYS A 46 9.40 -21.85 -7.13
C LYS A 46 10.28 -20.60 -7.01
N TRP A 47 11.35 -20.52 -7.81
CA TRP A 47 12.23 -19.35 -7.79
C TRP A 47 11.59 -18.14 -8.47
N LEU A 48 10.75 -18.38 -9.49
CA LEU A 48 9.98 -17.33 -10.14
C LEU A 48 8.95 -16.72 -9.18
N SER A 49 8.25 -17.56 -8.42
CA SER A 49 7.32 -17.10 -7.39
C SER A 49 8.02 -16.20 -6.38
N LEU A 50 9.15 -16.68 -5.82
CA LEU A 50 9.91 -15.91 -4.84
C LEU A 50 10.50 -14.60 -5.41
N ILE A 51 10.87 -14.58 -6.70
CA ILE A 51 11.29 -13.34 -7.37
C ILE A 51 10.11 -12.36 -7.44
N CYS A 52 8.92 -12.81 -7.84
CA CYS A 52 7.72 -11.98 -7.87
C CYS A 52 7.35 -11.43 -6.48
N ASP A 53 7.53 -12.23 -5.43
CA ASP A 53 7.24 -11.84 -4.05
C ASP A 53 8.25 -10.79 -3.51
N ASN A 54 9.55 -10.97 -3.83
CA ASN A 54 10.61 -10.05 -3.38
C ASN A 54 10.71 -8.77 -4.22
N PHE A 55 10.25 -8.82 -5.48
CA PHE A 55 10.25 -7.67 -6.40
C PHE A 55 8.83 -7.35 -6.89
N PRO A 56 7.91 -6.93 -6.00
CA PRO A 56 6.49 -6.78 -6.30
C PRO A 56 6.18 -5.69 -7.32
N MET A 57 7.12 -4.76 -7.58
CA MET A 57 6.98 -3.72 -8.60
C MET A 57 7.13 -4.24 -10.03
N TYR A 58 7.69 -5.42 -10.23
CA TYR A 58 7.83 -6.02 -11.56
C TYR A 58 6.61 -6.87 -11.92
N SER A 59 6.20 -6.81 -13.18
CA SER A 59 5.06 -7.58 -13.66
C SER A 59 5.39 -9.07 -13.79
N PRO A 60 4.68 -9.98 -13.08
CA PRO A 60 4.83 -11.42 -13.27
C PRO A 60 4.56 -11.86 -14.71
N GLU A 61 3.60 -11.22 -15.38
CA GLU A 61 3.29 -11.46 -16.77
C GLU A 61 4.49 -11.14 -17.67
N TRP A 62 5.11 -9.97 -17.47
CA TRP A 62 6.31 -9.60 -18.20
C TRP A 62 7.47 -10.55 -17.88
N ILE A 63 7.69 -10.93 -16.63
CA ILE A 63 8.74 -11.88 -16.25
C ILE A 63 8.56 -13.20 -16.99
N LEU A 64 7.34 -13.72 -17.06
CA LEU A 64 7.04 -15.03 -17.65
C LEU A 64 6.96 -14.97 -19.18
N THR A 65 6.23 -14.02 -19.74
CA THR A 65 5.88 -13.98 -21.16
C THR A 65 6.68 -12.97 -21.97
N GLY A 66 7.11 -11.87 -21.34
CA GLY A 66 7.71 -10.70 -21.99
C GLY A 66 6.69 -9.76 -22.58
N HIS A 67 5.38 -10.01 -22.38
CA HIS A 67 4.33 -9.09 -22.78
C HIS A 67 4.04 -8.09 -21.66
N GLY A 68 3.60 -6.89 -22.04
CA GLY A 68 3.33 -5.79 -21.11
C GLY A 68 4.59 -5.07 -20.61
N ASN A 69 4.43 -4.18 -19.65
CA ASN A 69 5.51 -3.37 -19.10
C ASN A 69 6.32 -4.15 -18.06
N MET A 70 7.63 -3.98 -18.04
CA MET A 70 8.55 -4.58 -17.09
C MET A 70 8.20 -4.20 -15.66
N ILE A 71 8.01 -2.91 -15.39
CA ILE A 71 7.56 -2.39 -14.11
C ILE A 71 6.04 -2.32 -14.16
N LYS A 72 5.39 -2.82 -13.12
CA LYS A 72 3.98 -2.52 -12.90
C LYS A 72 3.87 -1.00 -12.75
N HIS A 73 3.74 -0.28 -13.84
CA HIS A 73 3.20 1.04 -13.72
C HIS A 73 1.84 0.86 -13.03
N ASN A 74 1.54 1.69 -12.02
CA ASN A 74 0.17 2.01 -11.71
C ASN A 74 -0.38 2.75 -12.94
N GLU A 75 -0.47 2.03 -14.07
CA GLU A 75 -1.26 2.49 -15.19
C GLU A 75 -2.70 2.45 -14.72
N THR A 76 -3.10 3.60 -14.25
CA THR A 76 -4.45 4.04 -14.48
C THR A 76 -4.70 3.87 -15.98
N ILE A 77 -5.35 2.75 -16.31
CA ILE A 77 -6.28 2.57 -17.44
C ILE A 77 -5.73 2.64 -18.87
N LEU A 78 -5.78 1.53 -19.54
CA LEU A 78 -6.65 1.24 -20.71
C LEU A 78 -6.35 -0.18 -21.20
N SER A 79 -7.32 -1.05 -21.02
CA SER A 79 -7.46 -2.42 -21.53
C SER A 79 -7.16 -3.57 -20.55
N SER A 80 -8.08 -3.85 -19.68
CA SER A 80 -8.43 -5.19 -19.23
C SER A 80 -9.90 -5.19 -18.85
N ASN A 81 -10.62 -6.20 -19.25
CA ASN A 81 -12.02 -6.53 -19.05
C ASN A 81 -12.82 -5.64 -18.09
N PRO A 82 -14.02 -5.19 -18.46
CA PRO A 82 -14.85 -4.27 -17.65
C PRO A 82 -15.37 -4.85 -16.33
N SER A 83 -14.93 -6.05 -15.89
CA SER A 83 -15.53 -6.76 -14.77
C SER A 83 -14.82 -6.62 -13.41
N ASP A 84 -13.59 -6.05 -13.33
CA ASP A 84 -12.86 -6.02 -12.04
C ASP A 84 -12.36 -4.63 -11.58
N GLN A 85 -12.70 -3.56 -12.24
CA GLN A 85 -12.50 -2.22 -11.66
C GLN A 85 -13.69 -1.92 -10.75
N LYS A 86 -13.51 -2.08 -9.44
CA LYS A 86 -14.45 -1.49 -8.48
C LYS A 86 -14.57 0.00 -8.81
N THR A 87 -15.65 0.36 -9.47
CA THR A 87 -15.98 1.76 -9.82
C THR A 87 -16.37 2.56 -8.57
N THR A 88 -16.44 1.88 -7.43
CA THR A 88 -16.81 2.44 -6.13
C THR A 88 -15.76 2.14 -5.09
N ARG A 89 -15.77 2.94 -4.01
CA ARG A 89 -14.99 2.73 -2.79
C ARG A 89 -15.92 2.86 -1.59
N PRO A 90 -15.64 2.10 -0.51
CA PRO A 90 -16.44 2.22 0.71
C PRO A 90 -16.21 3.58 1.37
N ARG A 91 -17.30 4.24 1.78
CA ARG A 91 -17.30 5.35 2.72
C ARG A 91 -17.51 4.80 4.11
N ILE A 92 -16.55 4.99 5.00
CA ILE A 92 -16.60 4.50 6.37
C ILE A 92 -17.12 5.65 7.26
N PRO A 93 -18.22 5.44 8.01
CA PRO A 93 -18.60 6.37 9.07
C PRO A 93 -17.50 6.43 10.14
N PHE A 94 -17.13 7.63 10.60
CA PHE A 94 -16.03 7.81 11.57
C PHE A 94 -16.26 6.98 12.84
N GLU A 95 -17.51 6.90 13.32
CA GLU A 95 -17.88 6.10 14.50
C GLU A 95 -17.74 4.59 14.28
N ALA A 96 -17.88 4.15 13.07
CA ALA A 96 -17.74 2.74 12.70
C ALA A 96 -16.30 2.37 12.35
N ALA A 97 -15.37 3.33 12.26
CA ALA A 97 -14.01 3.09 11.82
C ALA A 97 -13.21 2.24 12.82
N ALA A 98 -13.53 2.31 14.13
CA ALA A 98 -12.93 1.44 15.13
C ALA A 98 -13.29 -0.04 14.85
N GLY A 99 -12.29 -0.84 14.47
CA GLY A 99 -12.46 -2.24 14.06
C GLY A 99 -12.88 -2.46 12.60
N SER A 100 -13.36 -1.44 11.88
CA SER A 100 -13.80 -1.58 10.48
C SER A 100 -12.63 -1.58 9.49
N LEU A 101 -11.48 -1.01 9.85
CA LEU A 101 -10.29 -1.08 8.99
C LEU A 101 -9.78 -2.51 8.85
N SER A 102 -9.89 -3.33 9.91
CA SER A 102 -9.59 -4.77 9.83
C SER A 102 -10.54 -5.52 8.91
N MET A 103 -11.80 -5.08 8.83
CA MET A 103 -12.83 -5.67 8.00
C MET A 103 -12.65 -5.35 6.51
N ILE A 104 -12.18 -4.15 6.18
CA ILE A 104 -11.85 -3.77 4.78
C ILE A 104 -10.71 -4.64 4.24
N THR A 105 -9.75 -5.01 5.09
CA THR A 105 -8.65 -5.91 4.70
C THR A 105 -9.11 -7.37 4.55
N GLN A 106 -10.25 -7.75 5.13
CA GLN A 106 -10.76 -9.14 5.15
C GLN A 106 -11.98 -9.38 4.26
N SER A 107 -12.36 -8.45 3.40
CA SER A 107 -13.46 -8.58 2.40
C SER A 107 -14.88 -8.78 2.96
N VAL A 108 -15.10 -8.74 4.27
CA VAL A 108 -16.40 -9.16 4.88
C VAL A 108 -17.38 -8.01 5.05
N THR A 109 -16.95 -6.75 4.95
CA THR A 109 -17.80 -5.61 5.33
C THR A 109 -18.04 -4.57 4.24
N GLU A 110 -17.60 -4.80 3.02
CA GLU A 110 -17.95 -3.91 1.90
C GLU A 110 -19.47 -3.76 1.72
N ALA A 111 -20.25 -4.79 2.12
CA ALA A 111 -21.71 -4.78 2.03
C ALA A 111 -22.41 -3.85 3.06
N GLN A 112 -21.71 -3.40 4.09
CA GLN A 112 -22.29 -2.55 5.16
C GLN A 112 -21.90 -1.08 5.07
N CYS A 113 -20.91 -0.74 4.23
CA CYS A 113 -20.49 0.63 4.00
C CYS A 113 -21.17 1.20 2.76
N GLU A 114 -21.52 2.49 2.82
CA GLU A 114 -21.96 3.20 1.63
C GLU A 114 -20.88 3.11 0.54
N GLN A 115 -21.26 2.66 -0.66
CA GLN A 115 -20.36 2.58 -1.80
C GLN A 115 -20.47 3.86 -2.61
N ILE A 116 -19.40 4.65 -2.63
CA ILE A 116 -19.37 5.89 -3.40
C ILE A 116 -18.54 5.73 -4.69
N PRO A 117 -18.87 6.43 -5.77
CA PRO A 117 -18.05 6.43 -6.98
C PRO A 117 -16.61 6.86 -6.68
N VAL A 118 -15.64 6.24 -7.36
CA VAL A 118 -14.24 6.66 -7.27
C VAL A 118 -14.13 8.13 -7.73
N MET A 119 -13.48 8.96 -6.89
CA MET A 119 -13.28 10.38 -7.19
C MET A 119 -12.22 10.57 -8.27
N PRO A 120 -12.57 11.12 -9.44
CA PRO A 120 -11.61 11.37 -10.51
C PRO A 120 -10.51 12.34 -10.07
N GLY A 121 -9.27 12.06 -10.48
CA GLY A 121 -8.12 12.92 -10.18
C GLY A 121 -7.49 12.69 -8.81
N PHE A 122 -8.09 11.89 -7.94
CA PHE A 122 -7.45 11.48 -6.70
C PHE A 122 -6.41 10.36 -6.94
N PRO A 123 -5.31 10.33 -6.18
CA PRO A 123 -4.41 9.17 -6.16
C PRO A 123 -5.19 7.91 -5.76
N ASN A 124 -4.64 6.72 -6.09
CA ASN A 124 -5.29 5.46 -5.70
C ASN A 124 -5.47 5.39 -4.18
N TYR A 125 -6.71 5.16 -3.74
CA TYR A 125 -7.12 5.04 -2.34
C TYR A 125 -8.02 3.82 -2.13
N ASP A 126 -8.13 3.37 -0.89
CA ASP A 126 -8.86 2.14 -0.56
C ASP A 126 -10.27 2.45 -0.02
N PHE A 127 -10.44 3.56 0.71
CA PHE A 127 -11.71 3.97 1.30
C PHE A 127 -11.75 5.49 1.50
N THR A 128 -12.95 6.01 1.80
CA THR A 128 -13.11 7.38 2.29
C THR A 128 -13.67 7.40 3.70
N ILE A 129 -13.42 8.49 4.43
CA ILE A 129 -13.94 8.74 5.77
C ILE A 129 -14.27 10.23 5.93
N ILE A 130 -15.38 10.53 6.60
CA ILE A 130 -15.77 11.91 6.89
C ILE A 130 -15.17 12.32 8.23
N VAL A 131 -14.46 13.46 8.25
CA VAL A 131 -13.83 14.02 9.44
C VAL A 131 -14.90 14.44 10.45
N LYS A 132 -14.68 14.11 11.72
CA LYS A 132 -15.42 14.63 12.86
C LYS A 132 -14.49 15.30 13.86
N GLY A 133 -14.96 16.42 14.43
CA GLY A 133 -14.18 17.22 15.37
C GLY A 133 -13.26 18.20 14.65
N ASP A 134 -12.51 18.95 15.43
CA ASP A 134 -11.70 20.09 15.04
C ASP A 134 -10.21 19.95 15.38
N SER A 135 -9.79 18.76 15.83
CA SER A 135 -8.40 18.55 16.30
C SER A 135 -7.35 18.71 15.20
N MET A 136 -7.77 18.65 13.93
CA MET A 136 -6.88 18.78 12.76
C MET A 136 -7.14 20.08 11.98
N GLU A 137 -7.87 21.02 12.56
CA GLU A 137 -7.98 22.37 12.00
C GLU A 137 -6.65 23.13 12.12
N PRO A 138 -6.33 24.01 11.15
CA PRO A 138 -7.18 24.49 10.04
C PRO A 138 -7.13 23.64 8.78
N GLU A 139 -6.29 22.59 8.71
CA GLU A 139 -6.13 21.83 7.47
C GLU A 139 -7.36 20.95 7.18
N PHE A 140 -7.85 20.21 8.18
CA PHE A 140 -9.01 19.35 8.06
C PHE A 140 -10.13 19.82 8.97
N HIS A 141 -11.32 20.07 8.38
CA HIS A 141 -12.50 20.51 9.13
C HIS A 141 -13.50 19.38 9.28
N SER A 142 -14.35 19.48 10.30
CA SER A 142 -15.49 18.57 10.43
C SER A 142 -16.36 18.63 9.18
N GLY A 143 -16.69 17.47 8.61
CA GLY A 143 -17.44 17.34 7.35
C GLY A 143 -16.57 17.14 6.10
N ASP A 144 -15.26 17.36 6.16
CA ASP A 144 -14.36 17.01 5.05
C ASP A 144 -14.38 15.50 4.79
N GLU A 145 -14.37 15.12 3.51
CA GLU A 145 -14.23 13.73 3.09
C GLU A 145 -12.78 13.44 2.70
N LEU A 146 -12.15 12.50 3.39
CA LEU A 146 -10.75 12.11 3.18
C LEU A 146 -10.68 10.82 2.37
N ALA A 147 -9.87 10.81 1.32
CA ALA A 147 -9.46 9.61 0.62
C ALA A 147 -8.23 9.02 1.32
N CYS A 148 -8.31 7.77 1.72
CA CYS A 148 -7.33 7.10 2.56
C CYS A 148 -6.79 5.83 1.90
N LYS A 149 -5.48 5.60 2.02
CA LYS A 149 -4.82 4.40 1.53
C LYS A 149 -4.24 3.62 2.70
N ILE A 150 -4.65 2.35 2.84
CA ILE A 150 -4.19 1.46 3.92
C ILE A 150 -2.70 1.14 3.71
N LEU A 151 -1.90 1.30 4.76
CA LEU A 151 -0.51 0.85 4.77
C LEU A 151 -0.47 -0.66 4.96
N ARG A 152 0.20 -1.35 4.02
CA ARG A 152 0.53 -2.77 4.18
C ARG A 152 1.80 -2.90 5.02
N GLN A 153 2.02 -4.07 5.62
CA GLN A 153 3.18 -4.34 6.50
C GLN A 153 4.55 -4.05 5.87
N SER A 154 4.65 -4.10 4.54
CA SER A 154 5.87 -3.79 3.78
C SER A 154 6.04 -2.33 3.39
N SER A 155 5.05 -1.48 3.71
CA SER A 155 5.09 -0.06 3.34
C SER A 155 5.88 0.73 4.37
N PHE A 156 6.72 1.68 3.91
CA PHE A 156 7.36 2.60 4.85
C PHE A 156 6.38 3.70 5.29
N ILE A 157 6.51 4.13 6.54
CA ILE A 157 5.68 5.19 7.12
C ILE A 157 6.29 6.55 6.72
N GLN A 158 5.45 7.42 6.14
CA GLN A 158 5.83 8.79 5.82
C GLN A 158 5.56 9.68 7.05
N TRP A 159 6.58 9.90 7.86
CA TRP A 159 6.48 10.69 9.08
C TRP A 159 6.06 12.15 8.80
N GLY A 160 5.27 12.73 9.70
CA GLY A 160 4.73 14.08 9.59
C GLY A 160 3.49 14.22 8.70
N ARG A 161 3.09 13.15 8.00
CA ARG A 161 1.86 13.14 7.19
C ARG A 161 0.64 12.84 8.06
N PRO A 162 -0.57 13.25 7.62
CA PRO A 162 -1.82 12.88 8.29
C PRO A 162 -2.18 11.42 8.01
N TYR A 163 -2.58 10.72 9.05
CA TYR A 163 -3.01 9.32 9.04
C TYR A 163 -4.29 9.12 9.80
N ILE A 164 -5.09 8.19 9.33
CA ILE A 164 -6.08 7.51 10.14
C ILE A 164 -5.33 6.40 10.88
N VAL A 165 -5.32 6.47 12.22
CA VAL A 165 -4.70 5.50 13.12
C VAL A 165 -5.81 4.72 13.79
N ASP A 166 -5.90 3.42 13.50
CA ASP A 166 -6.81 2.49 14.15
C ASP A 166 -6.03 1.76 15.24
N CYS A 167 -6.40 1.97 16.48
CA CYS A 167 -5.78 1.37 17.65
C CYS A 167 -6.84 0.79 18.60
N MET A 168 -6.40 0.16 19.69
CA MET A 168 -7.32 -0.47 20.66
C MET A 168 -8.32 0.51 21.27
N ASP A 169 -7.95 1.77 21.43
CA ASP A 169 -8.81 2.82 22.02
C ASP A 169 -9.75 3.49 21.01
N GLY A 170 -9.65 3.11 19.73
CA GLY A 170 -10.49 3.65 18.66
C GLY A 170 -9.70 4.19 17.48
N VAL A 171 -10.34 5.07 16.70
CA VAL A 171 -9.77 5.63 15.47
C VAL A 171 -9.55 7.12 15.64
N VAL A 172 -8.37 7.59 15.23
CA VAL A 172 -8.03 9.02 15.27
C VAL A 172 -7.42 9.47 13.95
N LEU A 173 -7.66 10.72 13.58
CA LEU A 173 -6.94 11.42 12.51
C LEU A 173 -5.87 12.29 13.17
N LYS A 174 -4.59 12.00 12.90
CA LYS A 174 -3.43 12.72 13.46
C LYS A 174 -2.26 12.74 12.47
N ARG A 175 -1.35 13.69 12.64
CA ARG A 175 -0.01 13.53 12.08
C ARG A 175 0.79 12.60 12.97
N ILE A 176 1.52 11.68 12.35
CA ILE A 176 2.32 10.73 13.11
C ILE A 176 3.80 10.95 12.91
N HIS A 177 4.57 10.77 13.99
CA HIS A 177 6.02 10.87 14.00
C HIS A 177 6.63 9.65 14.68
N ASP A 178 7.86 9.31 14.31
CA ASP A 178 8.57 8.20 14.95
C ASP A 178 8.97 8.57 16.38
N ALA A 179 8.67 7.69 17.31
CA ALA A 179 9.02 7.82 18.72
C ALA A 179 9.59 6.50 19.28
N GLY A 180 10.38 5.78 18.47
CA GLY A 180 10.98 4.50 18.82
C GLY A 180 9.95 3.37 18.81
N ASP A 181 9.62 2.79 19.97
CA ASP A 181 8.60 1.75 20.10
C ASP A 181 7.17 2.28 20.00
N ASP A 182 7.01 3.61 20.03
CA ASP A 182 5.74 4.31 19.92
C ASP A 182 5.65 5.09 18.60
N ILE A 183 4.45 5.55 18.26
CA ILE A 183 4.23 6.69 17.39
C ILE A 183 3.79 7.90 18.24
N LEU A 184 4.33 9.07 17.92
CA LEU A 184 3.85 10.33 18.45
C LEU A 184 2.74 10.85 17.53
N CYS A 185 1.55 11.04 18.06
CA CYS A 185 0.39 11.60 17.40
C CYS A 185 0.27 13.08 17.73
N THR A 186 0.31 13.94 16.72
CA THR A 186 0.20 15.40 16.87
C THR A 186 -1.06 15.93 16.19
N SER A 187 -1.67 16.93 16.81
CA SER A 187 -2.83 17.66 16.28
C SER A 187 -2.39 18.93 15.59
N ASP A 188 -3.05 19.29 14.47
CA ASP A 188 -2.82 20.59 13.83
C ASP A 188 -3.38 21.73 14.70
N ASN A 189 -4.53 21.49 15.34
CA ASN A 189 -5.13 22.40 16.31
C ASN A 189 -4.36 22.35 17.65
N LYS A 190 -3.72 23.45 17.99
CA LYS A 190 -2.87 23.57 19.18
C LYS A 190 -3.61 23.55 20.52
N ASN A 191 -4.94 23.54 20.50
CA ASN A 191 -5.74 23.32 21.70
C ASN A 191 -5.72 21.85 22.17
N TYR A 192 -5.25 20.96 21.32
CA TYR A 192 -5.13 19.52 21.59
C TYR A 192 -3.68 19.15 21.88
N GLY A 193 -3.46 18.43 22.99
CA GLY A 193 -2.14 17.93 23.34
C GLY A 193 -1.71 16.76 22.46
N ASP A 194 -0.39 16.61 22.32
CA ASP A 194 0.21 15.46 21.68
C ASP A 194 0.14 14.23 22.60
N PHE A 195 0.04 13.03 22.01
CA PHE A 195 0.02 11.78 22.75
C PHE A 195 0.75 10.68 22.00
N ARG A 196 1.08 9.59 22.71
CA ARG A 196 1.80 8.45 22.13
C ARG A 196 0.92 7.22 22.09
N ILE A 197 1.09 6.42 21.04
CA ILE A 197 0.47 5.08 20.90
C ILE A 197 1.60 4.08 20.70
N PRO A 198 1.68 3.03 21.51
CA PRO A 198 2.62 1.94 21.28
C PRO A 198 2.37 1.28 19.91
N LYS A 199 3.42 1.04 19.14
CA LYS A 199 3.29 0.44 17.80
C LYS A 199 2.58 -0.92 17.83
N ARG A 200 2.71 -1.67 18.93
CA ARG A 200 2.03 -2.95 19.15
C ARG A 200 0.50 -2.85 19.34
N GLU A 201 -0.01 -1.66 19.68
CA GLU A 201 -1.43 -1.39 19.92
C GLU A 201 -2.13 -0.81 18.67
N ILE A 202 -1.37 -0.63 17.59
CA ILE A 202 -1.89 -0.15 16.30
C ILE A 202 -2.35 -1.35 15.49
N ASN A 203 -3.63 -1.38 15.18
CA ASN A 203 -4.23 -2.39 14.30
C ASN A 203 -3.94 -2.08 12.84
N HIS A 204 -4.24 -0.83 12.43
CA HIS A 204 -4.07 -0.37 11.05
C HIS A 204 -3.66 1.09 10.99
N LEU A 205 -2.90 1.40 9.93
CA LEU A 205 -2.58 2.77 9.53
C LEU A 205 -3.09 3.01 8.11
N ALA A 206 -3.75 4.14 7.88
CA ALA A 206 -4.09 4.57 6.54
C ALA A 206 -3.65 6.01 6.32
N ILE A 207 -2.82 6.24 5.28
CA ILE A 207 -2.36 7.58 4.94
C ILE A 207 -3.47 8.35 4.19
N VAL A 208 -3.67 9.60 4.55
CA VAL A 208 -4.55 10.51 3.80
C VAL A 208 -3.85 10.92 2.51
N VAL A 209 -4.48 10.62 1.38
CA VAL A 209 -3.93 10.88 0.03
C VAL A 209 -4.71 11.94 -0.73
N GLY A 210 -5.88 12.32 -0.24
CA GLY A 210 -6.72 13.37 -0.83
C GLY A 210 -7.80 13.83 0.13
N MET A 211 -8.35 15.01 -0.13
CA MET A 211 -9.42 15.62 0.65
C MET A 211 -10.40 16.31 -0.29
N MET A 212 -11.68 16.18 0.01
CA MET A 212 -12.76 16.93 -0.64
C MET A 212 -13.54 17.70 0.43
N ARG A 213 -13.76 18.99 0.18
CA ARG A 213 -14.57 19.88 1.01
C ARG A 213 -15.69 20.46 0.18
N LEU A 214 -16.91 20.33 0.68
CA LEU A 214 -18.08 20.99 0.12
C LEU A 214 -18.40 22.23 0.96
N PHE A 215 -18.74 23.33 0.31
CA PHE A 215 -19.09 24.62 0.94
C PHE A 215 -20.59 24.91 0.78
#